data_06bf501d3b4f218e8108e0cc1ab6be5f
#
_entry.id   06bf501d3b4f218e8108e0cc1ab6be5f
#
_cell.length_a   1.000
_cell.length_b   1.000
_cell.length_c   1.000
_cell.angle_alpha   90.00
_cell.angle_beta   90.00
_cell.angle_gamma   90.00
#
_symmetry.space_group_name_H-M   'P 1'
#
loop_
_entity.id
_entity.type
_entity.pdbx_description
1 polymer ?
#
loop_
_entity_poly.entity_id
_entity_poly.type
_entity_poly.pdbx_seq_one_letter_code
_entity_poly.pdbx_strand_id
1 'polypeptide(L)'
;MQTDPISDLLTRIRNAAKARHARVDIPTSKLKVEVARILKEEGYISTYKLVEENKVRKTLRLFLKYTPDRRSVITDLRRISKPGSRRYMGASEIRPIVGGMGISILTTPKGVMTGRAARKARLGGEVLCEVW
;
A
#
# COMPACT_ATOMS: atom_id res chain seq x y z
N MET A 1 18.08 6.78 -14.30
CA MET A 1 17.54 6.91 -12.93
C MET A 1 16.42 5.91 -12.74
N GLN A 2 16.55 5.04 -11.74
CA GLN A 2 15.48 4.12 -11.41
C GLN A 2 14.40 4.85 -10.60
N THR A 3 13.16 4.70 -11.02
CA THR A 3 12.02 5.20 -10.27
C THR A 3 11.31 4.03 -9.61
N ASP A 4 10.92 4.21 -8.36
CA ASP A 4 10.12 3.22 -7.64
C ASP A 4 8.82 3.91 -7.18
N PRO A 5 7.75 3.83 -7.98
CA PRO A 5 6.49 4.49 -7.65
C PRO A 5 5.87 4.01 -6.33
N ILE A 6 6.05 2.74 -6.00
CA ILE A 6 5.52 2.20 -4.72
C ILE A 6 6.32 2.76 -3.56
N SER A 7 7.65 2.84 -3.67
CA SER A 7 8.48 3.43 -2.64
C SER A 7 8.11 4.89 -2.40
N ASP A 8 7.86 5.64 -3.46
CA ASP A 8 7.40 7.04 -3.38
C ASP A 8 6.05 7.13 -2.66
N LEU A 9 5.10 6.26 -3.02
CA LEU A 9 3.80 6.18 -2.35
C LEU A 9 3.95 5.96 -0.84
N LEU A 10 4.74 4.95 -0.45
CA LEU A 10 4.94 4.62 0.96
C LEU A 10 5.63 5.75 1.72
N THR A 11 6.62 6.38 1.12
CA THR A 11 7.34 7.51 1.72
C THR A 11 6.42 8.70 1.94
N ARG A 12 5.59 9.04 0.97
CA ARG A 12 4.62 10.13 1.09
C ARG A 12 3.60 9.87 2.18
N ILE A 13 3.09 8.64 2.28
CA ILE A 13 2.17 8.25 3.35
C ILE A 13 2.87 8.36 4.70
N ARG A 14 4.08 7.83 4.81
CA ARG A 14 4.86 7.87 6.06
C ARG A 14 5.09 9.30 6.53
N ASN A 15 5.52 10.16 5.64
CA ASN A 15 5.80 11.56 5.98
C ASN A 15 4.53 12.31 6.36
N ALA A 16 3.43 12.11 5.64
CA ALA A 16 2.16 12.74 5.94
C ALA A 16 1.60 12.26 7.30
N ALA A 17 1.75 10.98 7.60
CA ALA A 17 1.31 10.43 8.88
C ALA A 17 2.12 11.00 10.04
N LYS A 18 3.43 11.15 9.89
CA LYS A 18 4.30 11.76 10.91
C LYS A 18 3.93 13.23 11.14
N ALA A 19 3.59 13.95 10.09
CA ALA A 19 3.18 15.35 10.17
C ALA A 19 1.70 15.50 10.55
N ARG A 20 0.98 14.38 10.70
CA ARG A 20 -0.46 14.35 11.04
C ARG A 20 -1.32 15.10 10.03
N HIS A 21 -0.98 15.01 8.76
CA HIS A 21 -1.80 15.56 7.69
C HIS A 21 -3.08 14.75 7.52
N ALA A 22 -4.18 15.43 7.21
CA ALA A 22 -5.46 14.75 6.99
C ALA A 22 -5.45 13.96 5.68
N ARG A 23 -4.69 14.43 4.70
CA ARG A 23 -4.63 13.81 3.38
C ARG A 23 -3.24 13.95 2.77
N VAL A 24 -2.99 13.13 1.75
CA VAL A 24 -1.76 13.20 0.96
C VAL A 24 -2.14 13.00 -0.51
N ASP A 25 -1.56 13.83 -1.38
CA ASP A 25 -1.77 13.76 -2.82
C ASP A 25 -0.54 13.15 -3.49
N ILE A 26 -0.78 12.21 -4.40
CA ILE A 26 0.27 11.41 -5.04
C ILE A 26 -0.03 11.32 -6.53
N PRO A 27 0.97 11.44 -7.42
CA PRO A 27 0.74 11.15 -8.84
C PRO A 27 0.21 9.72 -8.98
N THR A 28 -0.86 9.56 -9.76
CA THR A 28 -1.54 8.27 -9.81
C THR A 28 -0.92 7.28 -10.79
N SER A 29 -1.14 6.01 -10.54
CA SER A 29 -0.94 4.91 -11.46
C SER A 29 -1.93 3.81 -11.10
N LYS A 30 -2.16 2.86 -12.01
CA LYS A 30 -3.07 1.75 -11.73
C LYS A 30 -2.63 0.96 -10.50
N LEU A 31 -1.34 0.70 -10.37
CA LEU A 31 -0.79 -0.05 -9.24
C LEU A 31 -0.99 0.69 -7.92
N LYS A 32 -0.75 2.00 -7.89
CA LYS A 32 -0.96 2.81 -6.69
C LYS A 32 -2.42 2.83 -6.26
N VAL A 33 -3.35 2.91 -7.20
CA VAL A 33 -4.79 2.85 -6.92
C VAL A 33 -5.15 1.51 -6.29
N GLU A 34 -4.60 0.41 -6.80
CA GLU A 34 -4.86 -0.91 -6.25
C GLU A 34 -4.31 -1.05 -4.82
N VAL A 35 -3.13 -0.51 -4.56
CA VAL A 35 -2.57 -0.49 -3.20
C VAL A 35 -3.46 0.34 -2.27
N ALA A 36 -3.92 1.51 -2.72
CA ALA A 36 -4.82 2.36 -1.95
C ALA A 36 -6.14 1.65 -1.63
N ARG A 37 -6.69 0.91 -2.58
CA ARG A 37 -7.90 0.11 -2.38
C ARG A 37 -7.73 -0.87 -1.23
N ILE A 38 -6.60 -1.58 -1.21
CA ILE A 38 -6.30 -2.54 -0.16
C ILE A 38 -6.13 -1.84 1.19
N LEU A 39 -5.40 -0.73 1.23
CA LEU A 39 -5.23 0.03 2.47
C LEU A 39 -6.57 0.48 3.06
N LYS A 40 -7.51 0.87 2.19
CA LYS A 40 -8.86 1.24 2.62
C LYS A 40 -9.63 0.03 3.13
N GLU A 41 -9.66 -1.06 2.37
CA GLU A 41 -10.37 -2.29 2.75
C GLU A 41 -9.87 -2.86 4.06
N GLU A 42 -8.57 -2.74 4.32
CA GLU A 42 -7.97 -3.26 5.56
C GLU A 42 -7.99 -2.25 6.70
N GLY A 43 -8.57 -1.07 6.47
CA GLY A 43 -8.78 -0.09 7.53
C GLY A 43 -7.59 0.77 7.89
N TYR A 44 -6.57 0.82 7.04
CA TYR A 44 -5.38 1.65 7.27
C TYR A 44 -5.56 3.09 6.87
N ILE A 45 -6.43 3.36 5.89
CA ILE A 45 -6.80 4.72 5.50
C ILE A 45 -8.33 4.83 5.51
N SER A 46 -8.84 6.06 5.62
CA SER A 46 -10.28 6.29 5.64
C SER A 46 -10.90 6.04 4.28
N THR A 47 -10.32 6.65 3.26
CA THR A 47 -10.76 6.50 1.87
C THR A 47 -9.70 7.07 0.93
N TYR A 48 -9.95 6.94 -0.36
CA TYR A 48 -9.14 7.56 -1.40
C TYR A 48 -10.04 8.01 -2.53
N LYS A 49 -9.56 8.94 -3.34
CA LYS A 49 -10.23 9.32 -4.56
C LYS A 49 -9.24 9.78 -5.62
N LEU A 50 -9.67 9.69 -6.87
CA LEU A 50 -8.93 10.22 -8.00
C LEU A 50 -9.43 11.64 -8.29
N VAL A 51 -8.49 12.58 -8.35
CA VAL A 51 -8.78 13.98 -8.64
C VAL A 51 -8.20 14.31 -10.01
N GLU A 52 -9.04 14.73 -10.94
CA GLU A 52 -8.58 15.18 -12.25
C GLU A 52 -8.39 16.69 -12.22
N GLU A 53 -7.13 17.14 -12.30
CA GLU A 53 -6.82 18.56 -12.42
C GLU A 53 -6.97 19.04 -13.87
N ASN A 54 -6.65 18.15 -14.82
CA ASN A 54 -6.82 18.40 -16.25
C ASN A 54 -6.84 17.05 -16.98
N LYS A 55 -6.92 17.05 -18.32
CA LYS A 55 -6.98 15.80 -19.12
C LYS A 55 -5.71 14.96 -19.02
N VAL A 56 -4.61 15.53 -18.56
CA VAL A 56 -3.29 14.87 -18.53
C VAL A 56 -2.88 14.51 -17.10
N ARG A 57 -3.32 15.27 -16.09
CA ARG A 57 -2.95 15.06 -14.69
C ARG A 57 -4.09 14.51 -13.87
N LYS A 58 -3.83 13.31 -13.34
CA LYS A 58 -4.69 12.70 -12.32
C LYS A 58 -3.88 12.54 -11.05
N THR A 59 -4.48 12.89 -9.94
CA THR A 59 -3.87 12.78 -8.62
C THR A 59 -4.65 11.79 -7.80
N LEU A 60 -3.94 10.88 -7.16
CA LEU A 60 -4.51 9.96 -6.17
C LEU A 60 -4.45 10.64 -4.81
N ARG A 61 -5.61 10.89 -4.22
CA ARG A 61 -5.73 11.52 -2.92
C ARG A 61 -6.10 10.50 -1.88
N LEU A 62 -5.24 10.31 -0.88
CA LEU A 62 -5.48 9.40 0.23
C LEU A 62 -5.86 10.20 1.47
N PHE A 63 -6.92 9.77 2.14
CA PHE A 63 -7.35 10.36 3.40
C PHE A 63 -6.87 9.48 4.54
N LEU A 64 -5.92 9.98 5.32
CA LEU A 64 -5.28 9.23 6.38
C LEU A 64 -6.21 9.06 7.57
N LYS A 65 -5.94 8.02 8.35
CA LYS A 65 -6.79 7.65 9.48
C LYS A 65 -5.99 7.74 10.77
N TYR A 66 -6.61 8.34 11.78
CA TYR A 66 -5.99 8.53 13.08
C TYR A 66 -6.92 7.98 14.17
N THR A 67 -6.32 7.58 15.28
CA THR A 67 -7.06 7.17 16.46
C THR A 67 -7.60 8.41 17.20
N PRO A 68 -8.53 8.25 18.16
CA PRO A 68 -9.02 9.39 18.93
C PRO A 68 -7.94 10.17 19.68
N ASP A 69 -6.83 9.52 20.06
CA ASP A 69 -5.68 10.16 20.69
C ASP A 69 -4.67 10.69 19.67
N ARG A 70 -5.08 10.85 18.40
CA ARG A 70 -4.32 11.43 17.29
C ARG A 70 -3.07 10.67 16.87
N ARG A 71 -3.04 9.37 17.09
CA ARG A 71 -1.98 8.51 16.57
C ARG A 71 -2.37 8.02 15.18
N SER A 72 -1.40 7.89 14.29
CA SER A 72 -1.66 7.28 12.99
C SER A 72 -2.06 5.83 13.17
N VAL A 73 -3.09 5.39 12.45
CA VAL A 73 -3.47 3.98 12.40
C VAL A 73 -2.36 3.16 11.75
N ILE A 74 -1.66 3.75 10.78
CA ILE A 74 -0.46 3.13 10.20
C ILE A 74 0.70 3.37 11.15
N THR A 75 1.27 2.29 11.68
CA THR A 75 2.49 2.35 12.51
C THR A 75 3.72 2.50 11.62
N ASP A 76 3.83 1.67 10.59
CA ASP A 76 4.93 1.76 9.63
C ASP A 76 4.58 1.06 8.32
N LEU A 77 5.39 1.35 7.29
CA LEU A 77 5.28 0.75 5.96
C LEU A 77 6.70 0.36 5.52
N ARG A 78 6.81 -0.80 4.90
CA ARG A 78 8.09 -1.31 4.46
C ARG A 78 8.01 -1.79 3.02
N ARG A 79 8.88 -1.26 2.17
CA ARG A 79 9.04 -1.73 0.80
C ARG A 79 9.80 -3.05 0.81
N ILE A 80 9.27 -4.07 0.17
CA ILE A 80 9.89 -5.41 0.11
C ILE A 80 10.55 -5.62 -1.26
N SER A 81 9.76 -5.70 -2.32
CA SER A 81 10.28 -5.86 -3.67
C SER A 81 10.71 -4.51 -4.22
N LYS A 82 11.88 -4.44 -4.82
CA LYS A 82 12.44 -3.20 -5.39
C LYS A 82 12.87 -3.45 -6.82
N PRO A 83 12.95 -2.40 -7.67
CA PRO A 83 13.35 -2.58 -9.08
C PRO A 83 14.65 -3.36 -9.26
N GLY A 84 15.64 -3.15 -8.38
CA GLY A 84 16.92 -3.86 -8.43
C GLY A 84 16.97 -5.14 -7.62
N SER A 85 15.89 -5.50 -6.92
CA SER A 85 15.86 -6.67 -6.04
C SER A 85 14.42 -7.14 -5.86
N ARG A 86 13.91 -7.82 -6.89
CA ARG A 86 12.54 -8.34 -6.86
C ARG A 86 12.38 -9.48 -5.88
N ARG A 87 11.27 -9.50 -5.15
CA ARG A 87 10.94 -10.51 -4.15
C ARG A 87 9.64 -11.19 -4.49
N TYR A 88 9.70 -12.49 -4.72
CA TYR A 88 8.55 -13.32 -5.05
C TYR A 88 8.36 -14.36 -3.96
N MET A 89 7.11 -14.68 -3.66
CA MET A 89 6.76 -15.75 -2.72
C MET A 89 5.70 -16.66 -3.32
N GLY A 90 5.88 -17.96 -3.14
CA GLY A 90 4.82 -18.91 -3.41
C GLY A 90 3.76 -18.85 -2.31
N ALA A 91 2.56 -19.36 -2.59
CA ALA A 91 1.43 -19.29 -1.66
C ALA A 91 1.76 -19.88 -0.28
N SER A 92 2.51 -20.98 -0.24
CA SER A 92 2.89 -21.65 1.02
C SER A 92 3.96 -20.88 1.81
N GLU A 93 4.64 -19.95 1.19
CA GLU A 93 5.71 -19.17 1.83
C GLU A 93 5.19 -17.88 2.49
N ILE A 94 3.97 -17.48 2.18
CA ILE A 94 3.39 -16.24 2.68
C ILE A 94 3.08 -16.39 4.18
N ARG A 95 3.61 -15.48 4.98
CA ARG A 95 3.48 -15.51 6.43
C ARG A 95 2.74 -14.30 6.98
N PRO A 96 2.08 -14.42 8.14
CA PRO A 96 1.47 -13.26 8.81
C PRO A 96 2.53 -12.19 9.13
N ILE A 97 2.12 -10.93 9.04
CA ILE A 97 2.96 -9.79 9.38
C ILE A 97 2.60 -9.34 10.80
N VAL A 98 3.61 -9.12 11.64
CA VAL A 98 3.44 -8.68 13.04
C VAL A 98 2.37 -9.55 13.75
N GLY A 99 2.54 -10.89 13.67
CA GLY A 99 1.62 -11.83 14.33
C GLY A 99 0.18 -11.76 13.82
N GLY A 100 -0.05 -11.32 12.59
CA GLY A 100 -1.38 -11.18 12.01
C GLY A 100 -2.00 -9.80 12.17
N MET A 101 -1.29 -8.87 12.81
CA MET A 101 -1.77 -7.50 13.00
C MET A 101 -1.49 -6.59 11.81
N GLY A 102 -0.54 -6.96 10.96
CA GLY A 102 -0.21 -6.23 9.75
C GLY A 102 -0.63 -6.98 8.50
N ILE A 103 -0.36 -6.38 7.35
CA ILE A 103 -0.63 -6.98 6.05
C ILE A 103 0.60 -6.93 5.17
N SER A 104 0.73 -7.90 4.28
CA SER A 104 1.56 -7.77 3.09
C SER A 104 0.64 -7.52 1.90
N ILE A 105 1.15 -6.81 0.90
CA ILE A 105 0.43 -6.53 -0.34
C ILE A 105 1.24 -7.13 -1.47
N LEU A 106 0.60 -8.02 -2.24
CA LEU A 106 1.23 -8.73 -3.33
C LEU A 106 0.55 -8.41 -4.65
N THR A 107 1.32 -8.43 -5.72
CA THR A 107 0.75 -8.51 -7.06
C THR A 107 0.80 -9.97 -7.52
N THR A 108 -0.34 -10.50 -7.92
CA THR A 108 -0.53 -11.90 -8.30
C THR A 108 -1.10 -11.97 -9.71
N PRO A 109 -1.11 -13.17 -10.34
CA PRO A 109 -1.76 -13.32 -11.65
C PRO A 109 -3.24 -12.91 -11.68
N LYS A 110 -3.90 -12.86 -10.52
CA LYS A 110 -5.30 -12.43 -10.41
C LYS A 110 -5.47 -11.04 -9.83
N GLY A 111 -4.39 -10.24 -9.78
CA GLY A 111 -4.43 -8.87 -9.33
C GLY A 111 -3.70 -8.61 -8.02
N VAL A 112 -3.81 -7.40 -7.54
CA VAL A 112 -3.19 -6.96 -6.30
C VAL A 112 -4.08 -7.37 -5.14
N MET A 113 -3.50 -8.03 -4.14
CA MET A 113 -4.24 -8.52 -2.99
C MET A 113 -3.33 -8.61 -1.76
N THR A 114 -3.92 -8.82 -0.60
CA THR A 114 -3.15 -9.07 0.62
C THR A 114 -2.53 -10.46 0.57
N GLY A 115 -1.44 -10.64 1.34
CA GLY A 115 -0.83 -11.97 1.46
C GLY A 115 -1.80 -13.01 1.99
N ARG A 116 -2.67 -12.61 2.93
CA ARG A 116 -3.70 -13.51 3.46
C ARG A 116 -4.67 -13.97 2.38
N ALA A 117 -5.15 -13.06 1.55
CA ALA A 117 -6.04 -13.40 0.44
C ALA A 117 -5.33 -14.27 -0.60
N ALA A 118 -4.08 -13.95 -0.92
CA ALA A 118 -3.28 -14.74 -1.87
C ALA A 118 -3.07 -16.17 -1.37
N ARG A 119 -2.71 -16.32 -0.11
CA ARG A 119 -2.53 -17.64 0.51
C ARG A 119 -3.82 -18.45 0.47
N LYS A 120 -4.94 -17.83 0.81
CA LYS A 120 -6.25 -18.48 0.79
C LYS A 120 -6.62 -18.92 -0.63
N ALA A 121 -6.29 -18.12 -1.63
CA ALA A 121 -6.54 -18.42 -3.03
C ALA A 121 -5.47 -19.34 -3.63
N ARG A 122 -4.45 -19.73 -2.86
CA ARG A 122 -3.31 -20.53 -3.31
C ARG A 122 -2.54 -19.89 -4.45
N LEU A 123 -2.38 -18.57 -4.39
CA LEU A 123 -1.63 -17.79 -5.36
C LEU A 123 -0.36 -17.26 -4.73
N GLY A 124 0.75 -17.37 -5.47
CA GLY A 124 1.96 -16.66 -5.16
C GLY A 124 2.05 -15.38 -5.96
N GLY A 125 3.04 -14.55 -5.66
CA GLY A 125 3.26 -13.33 -6.41
C GLY A 125 4.43 -12.53 -5.89
N GLU A 126 4.57 -11.33 -6.44
CA GLU A 126 5.58 -10.37 -6.03
C GLU A 126 5.08 -9.62 -4.77
N VAL A 127 5.88 -9.66 -3.71
CA VAL A 127 5.55 -8.96 -2.46
C VAL A 127 5.98 -7.50 -2.60
N LEU A 128 5.02 -6.61 -2.74
CA LEU A 128 5.29 -5.18 -2.93
C LEU A 128 5.74 -4.51 -1.64
N CYS A 129 4.99 -4.70 -0.57
CA CYS A 129 5.23 -4.01 0.70
C CYS A 129 4.53 -4.70 1.86
N GLU A 130 4.90 -4.27 3.06
CA GLU A 130 4.25 -4.65 4.30
C GLU A 130 3.77 -3.38 5.00
N VAL A 131 2.62 -3.48 5.66
CA VAL A 131 2.00 -2.36 6.40
C VAL A 131 1.49 -2.88 7.74
N TRP A 132 1.73 -2.14 8.79
CA TRP A 132 1.20 -2.47 10.11
C TRP A 132 0.94 -1.24 10.98
#